data_0beb8bbe8f1a93f9dd9eb95b9b57afe2
#
_entry.id   0beb8bbe8f1a93f9dd9eb95b9b57afe2
#
_cell.length_a   1.000
_cell.length_b   1.000
_cell.length_c   1.000
_cell.angle_alpha   90.00
_cell.angle_beta   90.00
_cell.angle_gamma   90.00
#
_symmetry.space_group_name_H-M   'P 1'
#
loop_
_entity.id
_entity.type
_entity.pdbx_description
1 polymer ?
#
loop_
_entity_poly.entity_id
_entity_poly.type
_entity_poly.pdbx_seq_one_letter_code
_entity_poly.pdbx_strand_id
1 'polypeptide(L)'
;MPPDRVKTRPIADCATAKRAYQKRPLKTMKNTVKINSAELVHADSLEYIKTLPDNSLDAIITDPPYYRVKANAWDNQWPSVTDYLAWLDEFFAEFWRVLKPAGSLYVFCGPKLSSDTELLLRDRFNVLNHIVWAKPSGRWNGARKEGFRSYFPASEHIFFAEHYGAEGFAKGQAGYATKCQELKGQVFEPLIAYFRDARQRLGISAAEINAATGTKMCSHWFSASQWQLPNERQYLALQALFNRKAAEHGITGLSEPHAALQEEYGTLTALYSELVMQYSELRQQYENLRRPFHVTKDVPHTNVWTYPPVPYYPGKHPCEKPLQMMLDIISACTRPGDVIADFFMGSGATIKAALQLGRGAIGVELEEERFLQTVSEIEKQ
;
A
#
# COMPACT_ATOMS: atom_id res chain seq x y z
N MET A 1 17.68 -18.24 3.99
CA MET A 1 17.54 -18.92 2.66
C MET A 1 16.39 -18.23 1.95
N PRO A 2 16.55 -17.69 0.74
CA PRO A 2 15.41 -17.16 -0.02
C PRO A 2 14.55 -18.33 -0.49
N PRO A 3 13.20 -18.17 -0.57
CA PRO A 3 12.34 -19.22 -1.04
C PRO A 3 12.58 -19.51 -2.52
N ASP A 4 12.57 -20.79 -2.87
CA ASP A 4 12.73 -21.31 -4.21
C ASP A 4 11.78 -20.61 -5.20
N ARG A 5 12.34 -20.11 -6.29
CA ARG A 5 11.58 -19.63 -7.45
C ARG A 5 10.78 -20.80 -8.02
N VAL A 6 9.48 -20.73 -7.88
CA VAL A 6 8.55 -21.58 -8.63
C VAL A 6 8.84 -21.34 -10.12
N LYS A 7 9.34 -22.36 -10.82
CA LYS A 7 9.53 -22.33 -12.27
C LYS A 7 8.16 -22.17 -12.92
N THR A 8 7.83 -20.96 -13.33
CA THR A 8 6.67 -20.70 -14.19
C THR A 8 6.86 -21.41 -15.51
N ARG A 9 5.88 -22.20 -15.93
CA ARG A 9 5.83 -22.73 -17.31
C ARG A 9 5.79 -21.54 -18.26
N PRO A 10 6.55 -21.56 -19.37
CA PRO A 10 6.47 -20.50 -20.36
C PRO A 10 5.05 -20.50 -20.93
N ILE A 11 4.37 -19.35 -20.79
CA ILE A 11 3.15 -19.05 -21.54
C ILE A 11 3.60 -19.09 -23.01
N ALA A 12 2.91 -19.89 -23.82
CA ALA A 12 3.20 -20.08 -25.23
C ALA A 12 3.45 -18.74 -25.91
N ASP A 13 4.53 -18.67 -26.69
CA ASP A 13 5.06 -17.55 -27.46
C ASP A 13 4.07 -16.41 -27.72
N CYS A 14 4.23 -15.32 -27.00
CA CYS A 14 3.51 -14.06 -27.21
C CYS A 14 3.87 -13.38 -28.55
N ALA A 15 4.77 -13.96 -29.33
CA ALA A 15 5.22 -13.42 -30.62
C ALA A 15 4.19 -13.59 -31.75
N THR A 16 3.26 -14.53 -31.65
CA THR A 16 2.26 -14.80 -32.68
C THR A 16 0.95 -14.03 -32.52
N ALA A 17 0.66 -13.50 -31.32
CA ALA A 17 -0.56 -12.72 -31.06
C ALA A 17 -0.50 -11.26 -31.61
N LYS A 18 0.67 -10.79 -32.03
CA LYS A 18 0.85 -9.41 -32.53
C LYS A 18 0.23 -9.10 -33.90
N ARG A 19 -0.49 -10.04 -34.54
CA ARG A 19 -0.95 -9.87 -35.93
C ARG A 19 -2.44 -9.53 -36.15
N ALA A 20 -3.26 -9.44 -35.15
CA ALA A 20 -4.69 -9.30 -35.35
C ALA A 20 -5.35 -8.02 -34.79
N TYR A 21 -4.61 -7.17 -34.07
CA TYR A 21 -5.17 -5.87 -33.69
C TYR A 21 -5.05 -4.92 -34.89
N GLN A 22 -6.12 -4.85 -35.69
CA GLN A 22 -6.23 -3.81 -36.70
C GLN A 22 -6.13 -2.46 -35.99
N LYS A 23 -5.04 -1.70 -36.28
CA LYS A 23 -4.90 -0.31 -35.85
C LYS A 23 -6.17 0.44 -36.23
N ARG A 24 -7.05 0.70 -35.25
CA ARG A 24 -8.06 1.71 -35.42
C ARG A 24 -7.34 3.02 -35.73
N PRO A 25 -7.81 3.83 -36.67
CA PRO A 25 -7.20 5.13 -36.93
C PRO A 25 -7.18 5.90 -35.60
N LEU A 26 -6.02 6.48 -35.28
CA LEU A 26 -5.80 7.34 -34.13
C LEU A 26 -6.99 8.32 -33.99
N LYS A 27 -7.89 8.03 -33.08
CA LYS A 27 -8.94 8.99 -32.68
C LYS A 27 -8.26 10.01 -31.79
N THR A 28 -7.85 11.12 -32.35
CA THR A 28 -7.35 12.32 -31.69
C THR A 28 -8.17 12.64 -30.45
N MET A 29 -7.53 13.17 -29.40
CA MET A 29 -8.20 13.78 -28.25
C MET A 29 -9.26 14.72 -28.77
N LYS A 30 -10.53 14.46 -28.49
CA LYS A 30 -11.65 15.20 -29.09
C LYS A 30 -12.02 16.44 -28.28
N ASN A 31 -11.96 16.33 -26.95
CA ASN A 31 -12.31 17.43 -26.06
C ASN A 31 -11.67 17.21 -24.67
N THR A 32 -11.30 18.31 -24.00
CA THR A 32 -10.83 18.31 -22.62
C THR A 32 -11.53 19.43 -21.87
N VAL A 33 -12.14 19.12 -20.75
CA VAL A 33 -12.83 20.08 -19.88
C VAL A 33 -12.16 20.08 -18.50
N LYS A 34 -11.85 21.26 -17.99
CA LYS A 34 -11.31 21.43 -16.63
C LYS A 34 -12.38 22.00 -15.72
N ILE A 35 -12.66 21.32 -14.62
CA ILE A 35 -13.61 21.73 -13.60
C ILE A 35 -12.90 21.63 -12.25
N ASN A 36 -12.69 22.75 -11.61
CA ASN A 36 -11.91 22.84 -10.36
C ASN A 36 -10.52 22.17 -10.54
N SER A 37 -10.19 21.16 -9.73
CA SER A 37 -8.96 20.36 -9.81
C SER A 37 -9.09 19.10 -10.67
N ALA A 38 -10.20 18.93 -11.41
CA ALA A 38 -10.40 17.79 -12.30
C ALA A 38 -10.19 18.16 -13.78
N GLU A 39 -9.56 17.22 -14.50
CA GLU A 39 -9.45 17.23 -15.96
C GLU A 39 -10.25 16.06 -16.52
N LEU A 40 -11.27 16.36 -17.31
CA LEU A 40 -12.15 15.38 -17.96
C LEU A 40 -11.81 15.33 -19.45
N VAL A 41 -11.54 14.15 -19.97
CA VAL A 41 -11.02 13.97 -21.32
C VAL A 41 -11.92 13.02 -22.13
N HIS A 42 -12.41 13.49 -23.26
CA HIS A 42 -13.10 12.67 -24.25
C HIS A 42 -12.06 12.05 -25.18
N ALA A 43 -11.64 10.84 -24.93
CA ALA A 43 -10.59 10.16 -25.70
C ALA A 43 -10.67 8.63 -25.58
N ASP A 44 -9.89 7.94 -26.42
CA ASP A 44 -9.48 6.56 -26.15
C ASP A 44 -8.50 6.57 -24.97
N SER A 45 -8.81 5.79 -23.95
CA SER A 45 -8.04 5.79 -22.69
C SER A 45 -6.62 5.29 -22.87
N LEU A 46 -6.38 4.29 -23.74
CA LEU A 46 -5.04 3.77 -24.00
C LEU A 46 -4.16 4.77 -24.75
N GLU A 47 -4.76 5.55 -25.64
CA GLU A 47 -4.03 6.62 -26.34
C GLU A 47 -3.76 7.81 -25.40
N TYR A 48 -4.72 8.16 -24.54
CA TYR A 48 -4.54 9.27 -23.62
C TYR A 48 -3.48 8.98 -22.57
N ILE A 49 -3.49 7.80 -21.94
CA ILE A 49 -2.54 7.46 -20.88
C ILE A 49 -1.08 7.53 -21.36
N LYS A 50 -0.82 7.21 -22.64
CA LYS A 50 0.51 7.33 -23.26
C LYS A 50 1.03 8.76 -23.31
N THR A 51 0.15 9.76 -23.22
CA THR A 51 0.53 11.19 -23.18
C THR A 51 0.93 11.67 -21.78
N LEU A 52 0.58 10.92 -20.74
CA LEU A 52 0.92 11.28 -19.36
C LEU A 52 2.39 11.01 -19.04
N PRO A 53 3.02 11.90 -18.24
CA PRO A 53 4.40 11.66 -17.77
C PRO A 53 4.51 10.41 -16.89
N ASP A 54 5.70 9.83 -16.87
CA ASP A 54 6.03 8.76 -15.91
C ASP A 54 5.89 9.29 -14.48
N ASN A 55 5.43 8.42 -13.55
CA ASN A 55 5.32 8.74 -12.12
C ASN A 55 4.53 10.03 -11.83
N SER A 56 3.45 10.27 -12.57
CA SER A 56 2.62 11.48 -12.45
C SER A 56 1.39 11.32 -11.57
N LEU A 57 0.93 10.09 -11.32
CA LEU A 57 -0.31 9.80 -10.60
C LEU A 57 -0.05 9.22 -9.21
N ASP A 58 -0.80 9.70 -8.21
CA ASP A 58 -0.75 9.18 -6.83
C ASP A 58 -1.67 7.96 -6.64
N ALA A 59 -2.78 7.91 -7.38
CA ALA A 59 -3.64 6.74 -7.40
C ALA A 59 -4.30 6.54 -8.77
N ILE A 60 -4.55 5.28 -9.11
CA ILE A 60 -5.41 4.88 -10.22
C ILE A 60 -6.54 4.04 -9.63
N ILE A 61 -7.79 4.47 -9.85
CA ILE A 61 -8.99 3.78 -9.38
C ILE A 61 -9.90 3.66 -10.59
N THR A 62 -10.03 2.46 -11.15
CA THR A 62 -10.60 2.33 -12.48
C THR A 62 -11.39 1.04 -12.68
N ASP A 63 -12.46 1.12 -13.47
CA ASP A 63 -13.41 0.04 -13.75
C ASP A 63 -13.43 -0.24 -15.27
N PRO A 64 -12.46 -0.99 -15.80
CA PRO A 64 -12.42 -1.32 -17.21
C PRO A 64 -13.65 -2.14 -17.64
N PRO A 65 -14.07 -2.09 -18.93
CA PRO A 65 -15.12 -2.96 -19.44
C PRO A 65 -14.82 -4.43 -19.15
N TYR A 66 -15.87 -5.19 -18.78
CA TYR A 66 -15.74 -6.63 -18.53
C TYR A 66 -16.03 -7.42 -19.81
N TYR A 67 -15.30 -8.52 -20.01
CA TYR A 67 -15.45 -9.32 -21.19
C TYR A 67 -16.85 -9.96 -21.28
N ARG A 68 -17.68 -9.53 -22.26
CA ARG A 68 -19.01 -10.09 -22.60
C ARG A 68 -19.98 -10.19 -21.41
N VAL A 69 -20.03 -9.20 -20.55
CA VAL A 69 -20.98 -9.16 -19.40
C VAL A 69 -22.24 -8.39 -19.76
N LYS A 70 -22.12 -7.35 -20.57
CA LYS A 70 -23.24 -6.53 -21.06
C LYS A 70 -23.41 -6.69 -22.57
N ALA A 71 -24.60 -6.39 -23.07
CA ALA A 71 -24.89 -6.41 -24.53
C ALA A 71 -24.28 -5.22 -25.28
N ASN A 72 -23.64 -4.28 -24.57
CA ASN A 72 -23.08 -3.06 -25.14
C ASN A 72 -21.86 -3.35 -26.01
N ALA A 73 -21.61 -2.51 -27.02
CA ALA A 73 -20.51 -2.67 -27.96
C ALA A 73 -19.13 -2.67 -27.28
N TRP A 74 -18.95 -1.84 -26.25
CA TRP A 74 -17.71 -1.73 -25.50
C TRP A 74 -17.35 -3.01 -24.70
N ASP A 75 -18.32 -3.83 -24.27
CA ASP A 75 -18.10 -5.12 -23.59
C ASP A 75 -17.86 -6.28 -24.58
N ASN A 76 -18.19 -6.08 -25.86
CA ASN A 76 -18.17 -7.12 -26.90
C ASN A 76 -17.16 -6.85 -28.03
N GLN A 77 -16.19 -5.99 -27.81
CA GLN A 77 -15.23 -5.58 -28.83
C GLN A 77 -14.07 -6.57 -29.05
N TRP A 78 -13.87 -7.53 -28.14
CA TRP A 78 -12.78 -8.51 -28.24
C TRP A 78 -13.29 -9.85 -28.78
N PRO A 79 -12.63 -10.42 -29.79
CA PRO A 79 -13.00 -11.72 -30.35
C PRO A 79 -12.88 -12.86 -29.35
N SER A 80 -11.84 -12.85 -28.51
CA SER A 80 -11.55 -13.90 -27.53
C SER A 80 -11.17 -13.34 -26.14
N VAL A 81 -11.15 -14.19 -25.13
CA VAL A 81 -10.63 -13.87 -23.79
C VAL A 81 -9.14 -13.46 -23.88
N THR A 82 -8.37 -14.13 -24.73
CA THR A 82 -6.95 -13.84 -24.93
C THR A 82 -6.75 -12.42 -25.45
N ASP A 83 -7.56 -11.98 -26.42
CA ASP A 83 -7.47 -10.62 -26.96
C ASP A 83 -7.87 -9.57 -25.91
N TYR A 84 -8.88 -9.87 -25.08
CA TYR A 84 -9.26 -9.01 -23.96
C TYR A 84 -8.12 -8.89 -22.92
N LEU A 85 -7.50 -10.02 -22.53
CA LEU A 85 -6.41 -10.01 -21.56
C LEU A 85 -5.16 -9.32 -22.12
N ALA A 86 -4.86 -9.48 -23.40
CA ALA A 86 -3.75 -8.75 -24.06
C ALA A 86 -3.99 -7.22 -24.05
N TRP A 87 -5.23 -6.79 -24.32
CA TRP A 87 -5.62 -5.40 -24.23
C TRP A 87 -5.51 -4.86 -22.79
N LEU A 88 -5.94 -5.64 -21.80
CA LEU A 88 -5.85 -5.27 -20.39
C LEU A 88 -4.39 -5.17 -19.93
N ASP A 89 -3.52 -6.04 -20.45
CA ASP A 89 -2.09 -6.03 -20.17
C ASP A 89 -1.38 -4.76 -20.67
N GLU A 90 -1.81 -4.21 -21.83
CA GLU A 90 -1.31 -2.92 -22.31
C GLU A 90 -1.64 -1.79 -21.30
N PHE A 91 -2.85 -1.78 -20.71
CA PHE A 91 -3.19 -0.83 -19.67
C PHE A 91 -2.35 -1.01 -18.41
N PHE A 92 -2.13 -2.25 -17.97
CA PHE A 92 -1.32 -2.50 -16.77
C PHE A 92 0.14 -2.08 -16.95
N ALA A 93 0.68 -2.19 -18.16
CA ALA A 93 2.00 -1.65 -18.48
C ALA A 93 2.05 -0.12 -18.35
N GLU A 94 1.02 0.58 -18.87
CA GLU A 94 0.93 2.03 -18.77
C GLU A 94 0.60 2.47 -17.34
N PHE A 95 -0.27 1.76 -16.61
CA PHE A 95 -0.53 2.04 -15.20
C PHE A 95 0.75 1.98 -14.37
N TRP A 96 1.59 0.98 -14.62
CA TRP A 96 2.88 0.86 -13.97
C TRP A 96 3.80 2.06 -14.25
N ARG A 97 3.80 2.55 -15.48
CA ARG A 97 4.63 3.68 -15.91
C ARG A 97 4.19 5.01 -15.28
N VAL A 98 2.88 5.30 -15.30
CA VAL A 98 2.36 6.60 -14.86
C VAL A 98 2.13 6.69 -13.36
N LEU A 99 1.97 5.56 -12.67
CA LEU A 99 1.77 5.52 -11.22
C LEU A 99 3.09 5.81 -10.50
N LYS A 100 3.09 6.73 -9.54
CA LYS A 100 4.26 7.00 -8.68
C LYS A 100 4.67 5.75 -7.90
N PRO A 101 5.96 5.58 -7.52
CA PRO A 101 6.41 4.44 -6.72
C PRO A 101 5.63 4.24 -5.42
N ALA A 102 5.15 5.33 -4.79
CA ALA A 102 4.29 5.30 -3.61
C ALA A 102 2.79 5.37 -3.95
N GLY A 103 2.41 5.14 -5.19
CA GLY A 103 1.04 5.21 -5.64
C GLY A 103 0.24 3.94 -5.33
N SER A 104 -1.08 4.07 -5.40
CA SER A 104 -2.04 2.98 -5.19
C SER A 104 -2.83 2.67 -6.45
N LEU A 105 -2.99 1.39 -6.76
CA LEU A 105 -3.79 0.93 -7.89
C LEU A 105 -5.00 0.15 -7.40
N TYR A 106 -6.21 0.55 -7.83
CA TYR A 106 -7.45 -0.21 -7.65
C TYR A 106 -8.07 -0.51 -9.01
N VAL A 107 -8.20 -1.80 -9.33
CA VAL A 107 -8.81 -2.27 -10.58
C VAL A 107 -10.03 -3.11 -10.27
N PHE A 108 -11.17 -2.67 -10.77
CA PHE A 108 -12.40 -3.46 -10.70
C PHE A 108 -12.43 -4.52 -11.79
N CYS A 109 -13.02 -5.66 -11.49
CA CYS A 109 -13.27 -6.70 -12.48
C CYS A 109 -14.48 -7.57 -12.13
N GLY A 110 -15.03 -8.22 -13.15
CA GLY A 110 -16.07 -9.21 -12.96
C GLY A 110 -15.53 -10.53 -12.40
N PRO A 111 -16.36 -11.32 -11.71
CA PRO A 111 -15.93 -12.57 -11.05
C PRO A 111 -15.42 -13.64 -12.03
N LYS A 112 -15.83 -13.59 -13.29
CA LYS A 112 -15.52 -14.63 -14.29
C LYS A 112 -14.05 -14.69 -14.68
N LEU A 113 -13.37 -13.54 -14.75
CA LEU A 113 -11.96 -13.41 -15.15
C LEU A 113 -11.10 -12.80 -14.04
N SER A 114 -11.56 -12.86 -12.78
CA SER A 114 -10.82 -12.28 -11.66
C SER A 114 -9.45 -12.92 -11.48
N SER A 115 -9.33 -14.24 -11.60
CA SER A 115 -8.06 -14.96 -11.48
C SER A 115 -7.08 -14.58 -12.59
N ASP A 116 -7.57 -14.47 -13.83
CA ASP A 116 -6.75 -14.09 -14.98
C ASP A 116 -6.26 -12.65 -14.84
N THR A 117 -7.15 -11.74 -14.42
CA THR A 117 -6.81 -10.34 -14.15
C THR A 117 -5.78 -10.20 -13.03
N GLU A 118 -5.93 -10.98 -11.95
CA GLU A 118 -4.97 -10.97 -10.84
C GLU A 118 -3.58 -11.46 -11.29
N LEU A 119 -3.52 -12.53 -12.09
CA LEU A 119 -2.24 -13.04 -12.60
C LEU A 119 -1.54 -12.00 -13.46
N LEU A 120 -2.25 -11.32 -14.37
CA LEU A 120 -1.69 -10.22 -15.17
C LEU A 120 -1.18 -9.05 -14.30
N LEU A 121 -1.93 -8.68 -13.26
CA LEU A 121 -1.49 -7.64 -12.34
C LEU A 121 -0.20 -8.03 -11.61
N ARG A 122 -0.10 -9.30 -11.17
CA ARG A 122 1.08 -9.81 -10.45
C ARG A 122 2.36 -9.84 -11.27
N ASP A 123 2.28 -9.78 -12.59
CA ASP A 123 3.46 -9.65 -13.46
C ASP A 123 4.16 -8.30 -13.29
N ARG A 124 3.45 -7.25 -12.84
CA ARG A 124 3.96 -5.88 -12.71
C ARG A 124 3.81 -5.27 -11.33
N PHE A 125 2.76 -5.66 -10.58
CA PHE A 125 2.39 -5.07 -9.31
C PHE A 125 2.41 -6.08 -8.17
N ASN A 126 2.70 -5.59 -6.97
CA ASN A 126 2.44 -6.32 -5.73
C ASN A 126 0.96 -6.21 -5.39
N VAL A 127 0.18 -7.26 -5.64
CA VAL A 127 -1.23 -7.31 -5.27
C VAL A 127 -1.35 -7.52 -3.76
N LEU A 128 -1.80 -6.48 -3.06
CA LEU A 128 -1.95 -6.44 -1.61
C LEU A 128 -3.22 -7.14 -1.15
N ASN A 129 -4.34 -6.86 -1.85
CA ASN A 129 -5.64 -7.45 -1.54
C ASN A 129 -6.42 -7.78 -2.80
N HIS A 130 -7.07 -8.93 -2.76
CA HIS A 130 -8.20 -9.28 -3.59
C HIS A 130 -9.47 -8.99 -2.77
N ILE A 131 -10.16 -7.92 -3.10
CA ILE A 131 -11.35 -7.45 -2.40
C ILE A 131 -12.58 -8.00 -3.12
N VAL A 132 -13.51 -8.56 -2.36
CA VAL A 132 -14.80 -9.03 -2.85
C VAL A 132 -15.87 -8.03 -2.44
N TRP A 133 -16.42 -7.30 -3.42
CA TRP A 133 -17.59 -6.49 -3.19
C TRP A 133 -18.84 -7.38 -3.31
N ALA A 134 -19.34 -7.84 -2.16
CA ALA A 134 -20.55 -8.63 -2.05
C ALA A 134 -21.77 -7.70 -2.18
N LYS A 135 -22.55 -7.90 -3.24
CA LYS A 135 -23.79 -7.14 -3.48
C LYS A 135 -24.91 -7.80 -2.72
N PRO A 136 -25.58 -7.11 -1.78
CA PRO A 136 -26.72 -7.70 -1.09
C PRO A 136 -27.78 -8.09 -2.11
N SER A 137 -28.22 -9.33 -2.08
CA SER A 137 -29.24 -9.97 -2.90
C SER A 137 -29.19 -9.55 -4.37
N GLY A 138 -28.44 -10.29 -5.16
CA GLY A 138 -28.42 -10.10 -6.62
C GLY A 138 -29.83 -9.95 -7.17
N ARG A 139 -30.05 -8.88 -7.96
CA ARG A 139 -31.32 -8.73 -8.65
C ARG A 139 -31.58 -9.97 -9.47
N TRP A 140 -32.61 -10.68 -9.09
CA TRP A 140 -33.18 -11.75 -9.83
C TRP A 140 -33.71 -11.18 -11.16
N ASN A 141 -33.12 -11.53 -12.29
CA ASN A 141 -33.52 -10.98 -13.61
C ASN A 141 -34.73 -11.69 -14.21
N GLY A 142 -35.59 -12.32 -13.41
CA GLY A 142 -36.75 -13.07 -13.90
C GLY A 142 -36.43 -14.43 -14.52
N ALA A 143 -35.16 -14.86 -14.56
CA ALA A 143 -34.82 -16.21 -15.01
C ALA A 143 -35.35 -17.27 -14.03
N ARG A 144 -35.91 -18.36 -14.54
CA ARG A 144 -36.41 -19.45 -13.70
C ARG A 144 -35.26 -20.15 -13.00
N LYS A 145 -35.37 -20.31 -11.66
CA LYS A 145 -34.32 -20.90 -10.81
C LYS A 145 -33.97 -22.32 -11.27
N GLU A 146 -34.95 -23.07 -11.75
CA GLU A 146 -34.81 -24.44 -12.27
C GLU A 146 -33.91 -24.52 -13.51
N GLY A 147 -33.76 -23.40 -14.24
CA GLY A 147 -32.88 -23.28 -15.42
C GLY A 147 -31.40 -23.06 -15.09
N PHE A 148 -31.06 -22.76 -13.85
CA PHE A 148 -29.65 -22.52 -13.49
C PHE A 148 -28.82 -23.82 -13.54
N ARG A 149 -27.60 -23.67 -14.04
CA ARG A 149 -26.56 -24.67 -14.08
C ARG A 149 -25.32 -24.29 -13.27
N SER A 150 -25.34 -23.07 -12.67
CA SER A 150 -24.31 -22.52 -11.79
C SER A 150 -24.93 -21.50 -10.85
N TYR A 151 -24.20 -21.14 -9.80
CA TYR A 151 -24.61 -20.08 -8.89
C TYR A 151 -24.61 -18.73 -9.60
N PHE A 152 -25.61 -17.89 -9.28
CA PHE A 152 -25.67 -16.52 -9.79
C PHE A 152 -24.57 -15.66 -9.12
N PRO A 153 -23.72 -14.96 -9.89
CA PRO A 153 -22.69 -14.12 -9.32
C PRO A 153 -23.32 -12.89 -8.63
N ALA A 154 -23.14 -12.80 -7.32
CA ALA A 154 -23.62 -11.66 -6.51
C ALA A 154 -22.45 -10.80 -6.00
N SER A 155 -21.32 -10.79 -6.70
CA SER A 155 -20.14 -10.01 -6.35
C SER A 155 -19.48 -9.37 -7.57
N GLU A 156 -18.72 -8.35 -7.31
CA GLU A 156 -17.62 -7.86 -8.15
C GLU A 156 -16.31 -7.94 -7.37
N HIS A 157 -15.20 -7.87 -8.06
CA HIS A 157 -13.87 -8.00 -7.48
C HIS A 157 -13.09 -6.72 -7.69
N ILE A 158 -12.23 -6.38 -6.73
CA ILE A 158 -11.37 -5.20 -6.79
C ILE A 158 -9.98 -5.63 -6.38
N PHE A 159 -8.99 -5.39 -7.22
CA PHE A 159 -7.59 -5.62 -6.88
C PHE A 159 -6.97 -4.35 -6.36
N PHE A 160 -6.49 -4.39 -5.13
CA PHE A 160 -5.68 -3.34 -4.55
C PHE A 160 -4.20 -3.73 -4.67
N ALA A 161 -3.42 -2.89 -5.32
CA ALA A 161 -2.03 -3.17 -5.63
C ALA A 161 -1.14 -1.93 -5.50
N GLU A 162 0.17 -2.18 -5.42
CA GLU A 162 1.23 -1.17 -5.39
C GLU A 162 2.41 -1.61 -6.26
N HIS A 163 3.37 -0.73 -6.50
CA HIS A 163 4.63 -1.13 -7.14
C HIS A 163 5.37 -2.18 -6.31
N TYR A 164 6.00 -3.15 -6.96
CA TYR A 164 6.96 -4.04 -6.29
C TYR A 164 8.07 -3.22 -5.65
N GLY A 165 8.32 -3.47 -4.37
CA GLY A 165 9.39 -2.80 -3.64
C GLY A 165 9.04 -1.40 -3.10
N ALA A 166 7.80 -0.91 -3.25
CA ALA A 166 7.37 0.39 -2.73
C ALA A 166 7.70 0.59 -1.24
N GLU A 167 7.42 -0.39 -0.40
CA GLU A 167 7.77 -0.38 1.03
C GLU A 167 9.29 -0.47 1.24
N GLY A 168 10.00 -1.25 0.43
CA GLY A 168 11.47 -1.36 0.45
C GLY A 168 12.14 -0.07 0.04
N PHE A 169 11.62 0.62 -0.97
CA PHE A 169 12.08 1.93 -1.41
C PHE A 169 11.92 2.97 -0.29
N ALA A 170 10.74 3.05 0.31
CA ALA A 170 10.47 3.94 1.42
C ALA A 170 11.36 3.62 2.64
N LYS A 171 11.56 2.34 2.98
CA LYS A 171 12.45 1.89 4.07
C LYS A 171 13.92 2.15 3.76
N GLY A 172 14.35 1.92 2.52
CA GLY A 172 15.74 2.13 2.10
C GLY A 172 16.15 3.61 2.18
N GLN A 173 15.26 4.50 1.80
CA GLN A 173 15.48 5.95 1.93
C GLN A 173 15.39 6.45 3.38
N ALA A 174 14.64 5.77 4.23
CA ALA A 174 14.32 6.31 5.53
C ALA A 174 15.19 5.79 6.64
N GLY A 175 15.73 4.62 6.60
CA GLY A 175 16.62 4.04 7.63
C GLY A 175 16.44 4.59 9.07
N TYR A 176 15.37 5.39 9.33
CA TYR A 176 15.20 6.18 10.55
C TYR A 176 15.23 5.30 11.80
N ALA A 177 14.48 4.21 11.80
CA ALA A 177 14.50 3.28 12.94
C ALA A 177 15.88 2.63 13.12
N THR A 178 16.51 2.24 12.02
CA THR A 178 17.87 1.68 11.99
C THR A 178 18.88 2.74 12.44
N LYS A 179 18.79 3.97 11.91
CA LYS A 179 19.66 5.09 12.33
C LYS A 179 19.51 5.43 13.80
N CYS A 180 18.29 5.49 14.32
CA CYS A 180 18.08 5.70 15.77
C CYS A 180 18.65 4.57 16.62
N GLN A 181 18.58 3.33 16.14
CA GLN A 181 19.14 2.17 16.83
C GLN A 181 20.67 2.17 16.82
N GLU A 182 21.27 2.47 15.66
CA GLU A 182 22.73 2.65 15.53
C GLU A 182 23.22 3.79 16.42
N LEU A 183 22.54 4.94 16.36
CA LEU A 183 22.87 6.11 17.16
C LEU A 183 22.74 5.83 18.65
N LYS A 184 21.69 5.12 19.07
CA LYS A 184 21.54 4.69 20.46
C LYS A 184 22.71 3.82 20.90
N GLY A 185 23.10 2.83 20.09
CA GLY A 185 24.25 1.98 20.35
C GLY A 185 25.56 2.75 20.47
N GLN A 186 25.77 3.76 19.62
CA GLN A 186 26.96 4.60 19.63
C GLN A 186 27.02 5.53 20.85
N VAL A 187 25.92 6.27 21.11
CA VAL A 187 25.88 7.25 22.21
C VAL A 187 26.02 6.60 23.58
N PHE A 188 25.34 5.45 23.78
CA PHE A 188 25.40 4.75 25.08
C PHE A 188 26.53 3.71 25.18
N GLU A 189 27.40 3.61 24.17
CA GLU A 189 28.49 2.62 24.15
C GLU A 189 29.35 2.64 25.41
N PRO A 190 29.73 3.76 26.04
CA PRO A 190 30.51 3.75 27.27
C PRO A 190 29.83 2.94 28.39
N LEU A 191 28.56 3.20 28.62
CA LEU A 191 27.79 2.47 29.63
C LEU A 191 27.52 1.02 29.22
N ILE A 192 27.21 0.76 27.94
CA ILE A 192 27.03 -0.60 27.42
C ILE A 192 28.29 -1.42 27.59
N ALA A 193 29.45 -0.84 27.27
CA ALA A 193 30.75 -1.47 27.42
C ALA A 193 31.05 -1.79 28.87
N TYR A 194 30.80 -0.87 29.80
CA TYR A 194 30.97 -1.09 31.22
C TYR A 194 30.31 -2.38 31.73
N PHE A 195 29.05 -2.58 31.36
CA PHE A 195 28.29 -3.78 31.73
C PHE A 195 28.73 -5.01 30.94
N ARG A 196 28.84 -4.89 29.62
CA ARG A 196 29.16 -5.99 28.71
C ARG A 196 30.53 -6.58 29.01
N ASP A 197 31.53 -5.73 29.18
CA ASP A 197 32.92 -6.16 29.36
C ASP A 197 33.11 -6.80 30.74
N ALA A 198 32.47 -6.27 31.78
CA ALA A 198 32.44 -6.90 33.10
C ALA A 198 31.80 -8.29 33.04
N ARG A 199 30.66 -8.42 32.35
CA ARG A 199 29.99 -9.71 32.17
C ARG A 199 30.86 -10.73 31.42
N GLN A 200 31.50 -10.29 30.35
CA GLN A 200 32.35 -11.17 29.53
C GLN A 200 33.59 -11.65 30.30
N ARG A 201 34.26 -10.74 31.00
CA ARG A 201 35.44 -11.08 31.84
C ARG A 201 35.10 -12.11 32.91
N LEU A 202 33.91 -12.02 33.49
CA LEU A 202 33.47 -12.89 34.58
C LEU A 202 32.69 -14.12 34.14
N GLY A 203 32.39 -14.25 32.83
CA GLY A 203 31.69 -15.40 32.29
C GLY A 203 30.24 -15.58 32.82
N ILE A 204 29.59 -14.49 33.26
CA ILE A 204 28.28 -14.56 33.92
C ILE A 204 27.16 -14.81 32.89
N SER A 205 26.43 -15.88 33.12
CA SER A 205 25.33 -16.28 32.25
C SER A 205 24.08 -15.39 32.44
N ALA A 206 23.21 -15.38 31.43
CA ALA A 206 21.93 -14.68 31.52
C ALA A 206 21.00 -15.27 32.59
N ALA A 207 21.12 -16.58 32.86
CA ALA A 207 20.34 -17.24 33.91
C ALA A 207 20.75 -16.75 35.32
N GLU A 208 22.04 -16.61 35.59
CA GLU A 208 22.56 -16.09 36.86
C GLU A 208 22.12 -14.62 37.07
N ILE A 209 22.19 -13.78 36.01
CA ILE A 209 21.77 -12.38 36.03
C ILE A 209 20.27 -12.29 36.35
N ASN A 210 19.44 -13.04 35.63
CA ASN A 210 18.00 -13.04 35.82
C ASN A 210 17.61 -13.56 37.22
N ALA A 211 18.29 -14.57 37.73
CA ALA A 211 18.08 -15.10 39.06
C ALA A 211 18.47 -14.08 40.16
N ALA A 212 19.61 -13.41 40.03
CA ALA A 212 20.07 -12.40 40.97
C ALA A 212 19.17 -11.17 41.03
N THR A 213 18.64 -10.73 39.88
CA THR A 213 17.80 -9.52 39.79
C THR A 213 16.30 -9.79 39.93
N GLY A 214 15.88 -11.05 39.89
CA GLY A 214 14.49 -11.46 39.92
C GLY A 214 13.71 -11.03 38.66
N THR A 215 14.38 -10.80 37.52
CA THR A 215 13.78 -10.31 36.29
C THR A 215 14.29 -11.07 35.06
N LYS A 216 13.66 -10.86 33.90
CA LYS A 216 14.14 -11.38 32.58
C LYS A 216 14.79 -10.28 31.72
N MET A 217 15.38 -9.28 32.35
CA MET A 217 15.88 -8.05 31.72
C MET A 217 17.33 -8.11 31.25
N CYS A 218 18.00 -9.26 31.35
CA CYS A 218 19.42 -9.39 31.00
C CYS A 218 19.76 -8.83 29.62
N SER A 219 18.92 -9.09 28.59
CA SER A 219 19.15 -8.56 27.23
C SER A 219 19.13 -7.04 27.19
N HIS A 220 18.33 -6.39 28.01
CA HIS A 220 18.20 -4.93 28.04
C HIS A 220 19.40 -4.23 28.67
N TRP A 221 20.18 -4.90 29.49
CA TRP A 221 21.35 -4.29 30.17
C TRP A 221 22.68 -4.60 29.49
N PHE A 222 22.72 -5.64 28.64
CA PHE A 222 23.96 -6.17 28.04
C PHE A 222 23.95 -6.21 26.50
N SER A 223 22.90 -5.70 25.83
CA SER A 223 22.87 -5.62 24.38
C SER A 223 22.64 -4.18 23.90
N ALA A 224 23.29 -3.79 22.82
CA ALA A 224 23.18 -2.43 22.27
C ALA A 224 21.77 -2.08 21.75
N SER A 225 21.05 -3.04 21.18
CA SER A 225 19.79 -2.78 20.49
C SER A 225 18.63 -2.38 21.40
N GLN A 226 18.58 -2.94 22.60
CA GLN A 226 17.49 -2.69 23.57
C GLN A 226 18.00 -2.07 24.88
N TRP A 227 19.21 -1.53 24.86
CA TRP A 227 19.90 -1.10 26.08
C TRP A 227 19.13 -0.04 26.85
N GLN A 228 19.09 -0.22 28.17
CA GLN A 228 18.63 0.74 29.17
C GLN A 228 19.40 0.56 30.46
N LEU A 229 19.60 1.65 31.21
CA LEU A 229 20.26 1.57 32.50
C LEU A 229 19.37 0.77 33.49
N PRO A 230 19.93 -0.21 34.23
CA PRO A 230 19.20 -0.85 35.34
C PRO A 230 18.86 0.19 36.42
N ASN A 231 17.68 0.08 37.03
CA ASN A 231 17.38 0.90 38.20
C ASN A 231 18.28 0.55 39.39
N GLU A 232 18.31 1.39 40.42
CA GLU A 232 19.22 1.24 41.56
C GLU A 232 19.12 -0.13 42.19
N ARG A 233 17.93 -0.64 42.49
CA ARG A 233 17.73 -1.97 43.07
C ARG A 233 18.31 -3.08 42.19
N GLN A 234 18.06 -3.00 40.89
CA GLN A 234 18.57 -3.97 39.92
C GLN A 234 20.08 -3.88 39.80
N TYR A 235 20.62 -2.66 39.77
CA TYR A 235 22.07 -2.45 39.71
C TYR A 235 22.76 -2.98 40.94
N LEU A 236 22.27 -2.74 42.16
CA LEU A 236 22.84 -3.28 43.40
C LEU A 236 22.83 -4.82 43.41
N ALA A 237 21.80 -5.45 42.88
CA ALA A 237 21.74 -6.91 42.72
C ALA A 237 22.80 -7.42 41.71
N LEU A 238 22.97 -6.71 40.59
CA LEU A 238 24.03 -7.00 39.61
C LEU A 238 25.40 -6.81 40.25
N GLN A 239 25.65 -5.70 40.92
CA GLN A 239 26.91 -5.37 41.58
C GLN A 239 27.29 -6.45 42.61
N ALA A 240 26.33 -6.88 43.43
CA ALA A 240 26.56 -7.96 44.39
C ALA A 240 26.95 -9.30 43.71
N LEU A 241 26.27 -9.68 42.64
CA LEU A 241 26.61 -10.88 41.86
C LEU A 241 27.99 -10.76 41.21
N PHE A 242 28.25 -9.65 40.53
CA PHE A 242 29.50 -9.43 39.78
C PHE A 242 30.72 -9.34 40.73
N ASN A 243 30.57 -8.62 41.85
CA ASN A 243 31.67 -8.47 42.82
C ASN A 243 31.99 -9.79 43.56
N ARG A 244 30.95 -10.60 43.85
CA ARG A 244 31.18 -11.96 44.40
C ARG A 244 31.96 -12.83 43.41
N LYS A 245 31.56 -12.86 42.13
CA LYS A 245 32.28 -13.60 41.08
C LYS A 245 33.69 -13.06 40.85
N ALA A 246 33.83 -11.74 40.89
CA ALA A 246 35.14 -11.10 40.74
C ALA A 246 36.13 -11.48 41.85
N ALA A 247 35.66 -11.58 43.08
CA ALA A 247 36.46 -12.02 44.20
C ALA A 247 36.96 -13.47 44.04
N GLU A 248 36.17 -14.38 43.44
CA GLU A 248 36.56 -15.75 43.13
C GLU A 248 37.74 -15.80 42.14
N HIS A 249 37.88 -14.77 41.29
CA HIS A 249 38.89 -14.70 40.21
C HIS A 249 39.99 -13.66 40.47
N GLY A 250 39.94 -12.94 41.58
CA GLY A 250 40.94 -11.91 41.93
C GLY A 250 40.94 -10.69 40.99
N ILE A 251 39.78 -10.36 40.41
CA ILE A 251 39.60 -9.23 39.47
C ILE A 251 38.52 -8.27 39.97
N THR A 252 38.35 -7.13 39.26
CA THR A 252 37.37 -6.12 39.62
C THR A 252 36.01 -6.42 38.92
N GLY A 253 34.93 -6.37 39.69
CA GLY A 253 33.57 -6.49 39.18
C GLY A 253 32.97 -5.14 38.72
N LEU A 254 31.73 -4.83 39.14
CA LEU A 254 31.10 -3.54 38.93
C LEU A 254 31.45 -2.59 40.08
N SER A 255 32.28 -1.57 39.80
CA SER A 255 32.85 -0.66 40.81
C SER A 255 32.12 0.65 40.96
N GLU A 256 31.54 1.14 39.88
CA GLU A 256 30.90 2.46 39.86
C GLU A 256 29.67 2.54 40.77
N PRO A 257 29.44 3.65 41.48
CA PRO A 257 28.18 3.90 42.19
C PRO A 257 27.04 4.07 41.20
N HIS A 258 25.83 3.59 41.54
CA HIS A 258 24.65 3.78 40.67
C HIS A 258 24.39 5.25 40.36
N ALA A 259 24.62 6.17 41.33
CA ALA A 259 24.42 7.60 41.11
C ALA A 259 25.29 8.17 40.00
N ALA A 260 26.59 7.73 39.93
CA ALA A 260 27.49 8.17 38.84
C ALA A 260 27.01 7.65 37.47
N LEU A 261 26.61 6.40 37.40
CA LEU A 261 26.05 5.82 36.17
C LEU A 261 24.75 6.51 35.76
N GLN A 262 23.94 6.94 36.73
CA GLN A 262 22.68 7.69 36.45
C GLN A 262 22.94 9.08 35.94
N GLU A 263 23.96 9.77 36.43
CA GLU A 263 24.39 11.10 35.95
C GLU A 263 24.92 11.01 34.50
N GLU A 264 25.79 10.05 34.24
CA GLU A 264 26.30 9.76 32.90
C GLU A 264 25.18 9.41 31.94
N TYR A 265 24.24 8.53 32.34
CA TYR A 265 23.05 8.18 31.57
C TYR A 265 22.18 9.39 31.26
N GLY A 266 22.01 10.32 32.20
CA GLY A 266 21.27 11.56 31.98
C GLY A 266 21.92 12.42 30.90
N THR A 267 23.24 12.58 30.95
CA THR A 267 24.02 13.32 29.95
C THR A 267 23.92 12.69 28.57
N LEU A 268 24.10 11.38 28.47
CA LEU A 268 24.01 10.64 27.23
C LEU A 268 22.57 10.65 26.66
N THR A 269 21.56 10.64 27.53
CA THR A 269 20.14 10.74 27.12
C THR A 269 19.84 12.09 26.51
N ALA A 270 20.36 13.18 27.07
CA ALA A 270 20.21 14.52 26.51
C ALA A 270 20.85 14.61 25.13
N LEU A 271 22.09 14.14 25.01
CA LEU A 271 22.81 14.07 23.73
C LEU A 271 22.06 13.21 22.69
N TYR A 272 21.57 12.03 23.07
CA TYR A 272 20.80 11.17 22.19
C TYR A 272 19.52 11.86 21.71
N SER A 273 18.80 12.54 22.62
CA SER A 273 17.57 13.24 22.28
C SER A 273 17.81 14.37 21.27
N GLU A 274 18.89 15.13 21.45
CA GLU A 274 19.31 16.18 20.53
C GLU A 274 19.63 15.62 19.14
N LEU A 275 20.44 14.56 19.10
CA LEU A 275 20.80 13.88 17.84
C LEU A 275 19.58 13.27 17.14
N VAL A 276 18.65 12.67 17.89
CA VAL A 276 17.41 12.10 17.32
C VAL A 276 16.52 13.19 16.74
N MET A 277 16.50 14.38 17.33
CA MET A 277 15.73 15.51 16.77
C MET A 277 16.23 15.92 15.38
N GLN A 278 17.53 15.80 15.11
CA GLN A 278 18.10 16.06 13.79
C GLN A 278 17.60 15.07 12.71
N TYR A 279 17.12 13.91 13.13
CA TYR A 279 16.53 12.89 12.23
C TYR A 279 14.99 13.00 12.12
N SER A 280 14.34 13.93 12.81
CA SER A 280 12.89 14.14 12.71
C SER A 280 12.46 14.52 11.29
N GLU A 281 13.29 15.29 10.58
CA GLU A 281 13.08 15.62 9.16
C GLU A 281 13.15 14.39 8.27
N LEU A 282 14.07 13.46 8.53
CA LEU A 282 14.14 12.18 7.80
C LEU A 282 12.91 11.32 8.04
N ARG A 283 12.38 11.32 9.26
CA ARG A 283 11.10 10.65 9.56
C ARG A 283 9.96 11.28 8.77
N GLN A 284 9.88 12.60 8.71
CA GLN A 284 8.85 13.28 7.95
C GLN A 284 8.99 13.01 6.45
N GLN A 285 10.20 13.00 5.92
CA GLN A 285 10.46 12.64 4.53
C GLN A 285 10.02 11.20 4.23
N TYR A 286 10.29 10.27 5.15
CA TYR A 286 9.83 8.88 5.04
C TYR A 286 8.30 8.76 5.00
N GLU A 287 7.61 9.38 5.94
CA GLU A 287 6.14 9.37 5.97
C GLU A 287 5.55 10.03 4.72
N ASN A 288 6.25 11.01 4.13
CA ASN A 288 5.84 11.63 2.87
C ASN A 288 6.10 10.74 1.65
N LEU A 289 7.17 9.95 1.67
CA LEU A 289 7.54 9.03 0.58
C LEU A 289 6.78 7.70 0.66
N ARG A 290 6.28 7.36 1.84
CA ARG A 290 5.54 6.13 2.05
C ARG A 290 4.15 6.24 1.41
N ARG A 291 3.71 5.15 0.75
CA ARG A 291 2.34 5.05 0.25
C ARG A 291 1.35 5.28 1.41
N PRO A 292 0.41 6.23 1.27
CA PRO A 292 -0.61 6.43 2.29
C PRO A 292 -1.56 5.23 2.32
N PHE A 293 -1.87 4.78 3.53
CA PHE A 293 -2.94 3.81 3.76
C PHE A 293 -3.49 4.00 5.17
N HIS A 294 -4.72 4.50 5.24
CA HIS A 294 -5.40 4.79 6.51
C HIS A 294 -6.76 4.10 6.54
N VAL A 295 -6.92 3.18 7.47
CA VAL A 295 -8.20 2.55 7.75
C VAL A 295 -8.80 3.21 8.98
N THR A 296 -9.93 3.88 8.82
CA THR A 296 -10.69 4.49 9.91
C THR A 296 -11.88 3.61 10.31
N LYS A 297 -12.61 3.99 11.34
CA LYS A 297 -13.84 3.27 11.74
C LYS A 297 -14.90 3.23 10.63
N ASP A 298 -14.84 4.16 9.70
CA ASP A 298 -15.82 4.35 8.62
C ASP A 298 -15.40 3.64 7.30
N VAL A 299 -14.13 3.20 7.21
CA VAL A 299 -13.59 2.46 6.06
C VAL A 299 -13.57 0.97 6.38
N PRO A 300 -13.98 0.08 5.45
CA PRO A 300 -13.92 -1.37 5.66
C PRO A 300 -12.50 -1.85 6.06
N HIS A 301 -12.44 -2.66 7.13
CA HIS A 301 -11.18 -3.22 7.62
C HIS A 301 -10.82 -4.56 6.98
N THR A 302 -11.75 -5.14 6.23
CA THR A 302 -11.61 -6.45 5.62
C THR A 302 -11.65 -6.36 4.10
N ASN A 303 -11.32 -7.45 3.44
CA ASN A 303 -11.41 -7.55 1.98
C ASN A 303 -12.79 -8.06 1.48
N VAL A 304 -13.82 -8.03 2.32
CA VAL A 304 -15.20 -8.28 1.91
C VAL A 304 -16.02 -7.02 2.19
N TRP A 305 -16.49 -6.38 1.14
CA TRP A 305 -17.24 -5.12 1.19
C TRP A 305 -18.71 -5.33 0.84
N THR A 306 -19.60 -4.57 1.48
CA THR A 306 -21.05 -4.74 1.37
C THR A 306 -21.78 -3.45 0.97
N TYR A 307 -21.10 -2.54 0.25
CA TYR A 307 -21.76 -1.32 -0.25
C TYR A 307 -22.99 -1.65 -1.08
N PRO A 308 -24.12 -0.98 -0.85
CA PRO A 308 -25.30 -1.18 -1.66
C PRO A 308 -25.06 -0.69 -3.10
N PRO A 309 -25.46 -1.46 -4.11
CA PRO A 309 -25.45 -0.95 -5.49
C PRO A 309 -26.27 0.31 -5.63
N VAL A 310 -25.83 1.22 -6.50
CA VAL A 310 -26.59 2.45 -6.78
C VAL A 310 -28.00 2.10 -7.27
N PRO A 311 -29.06 2.64 -6.65
CA PRO A 311 -30.45 2.42 -7.12
C PRO A 311 -30.66 2.92 -8.55
N TYR A 312 -31.65 2.37 -9.23
CA TYR A 312 -32.01 2.85 -10.57
C TYR A 312 -32.62 4.27 -10.51
N TYR A 313 -32.18 5.11 -11.41
CA TYR A 313 -32.78 6.40 -11.71
C TYR A 313 -32.68 6.68 -13.25
N PRO A 314 -33.54 7.54 -13.83
CA PRO A 314 -33.42 7.90 -15.25
C PRO A 314 -32.07 8.51 -15.60
N GLY A 315 -31.42 8.03 -16.67
CA GLY A 315 -30.09 8.48 -17.08
C GLY A 315 -28.91 7.81 -16.35
N LYS A 316 -29.20 6.93 -15.38
CA LYS A 316 -28.16 6.22 -14.65
C LYS A 316 -27.20 5.45 -15.56
N HIS A 317 -25.89 5.55 -15.30
CA HIS A 317 -24.89 4.69 -15.93
C HIS A 317 -25.10 3.22 -15.53
N PRO A 318 -25.06 2.25 -16.46
CA PRO A 318 -25.36 0.84 -16.18
C PRO A 318 -24.45 0.20 -15.12
N CYS A 319 -23.19 0.67 -15.01
CA CYS A 319 -22.15 0.14 -14.13
C CYS A 319 -21.70 1.14 -13.06
N GLU A 320 -22.55 2.13 -12.72
CA GLU A 320 -22.23 3.15 -11.73
C GLU A 320 -21.84 2.58 -10.38
N LYS A 321 -20.68 2.99 -9.88
CA LYS A 321 -20.15 2.59 -8.57
C LYS A 321 -20.72 3.49 -7.46
N PRO A 322 -20.94 2.94 -6.24
CA PRO A 322 -21.38 3.73 -5.09
C PRO A 322 -20.37 4.83 -4.77
N LEU A 323 -20.84 6.09 -4.66
CA LEU A 323 -19.98 7.23 -4.33
C LEU A 323 -19.24 7.02 -3.00
N GLN A 324 -19.93 6.47 -1.99
CA GLN A 324 -19.32 6.20 -0.69
C GLN A 324 -18.13 5.24 -0.79
N MET A 325 -18.22 4.20 -1.65
CA MET A 325 -17.10 3.30 -1.88
C MET A 325 -15.89 4.04 -2.46
N MET A 326 -16.09 4.97 -3.38
CA MET A 326 -15.01 5.78 -3.96
C MET A 326 -14.41 6.73 -2.92
N LEU A 327 -15.24 7.36 -2.09
CA LEU A 327 -14.78 8.21 -0.99
C LEU A 327 -13.89 7.43 -0.02
N ASP A 328 -14.31 6.24 0.36
CA ASP A 328 -13.55 5.39 1.31
C ASP A 328 -12.22 4.92 0.71
N ILE A 329 -12.21 4.48 -0.55
CA ILE A 329 -10.98 4.10 -1.27
C ILE A 329 -10.01 5.29 -1.32
N ILE A 330 -10.48 6.46 -1.77
CA ILE A 330 -9.65 7.65 -1.95
C ILE A 330 -9.10 8.15 -0.60
N SER A 331 -9.95 8.18 0.42
CA SER A 331 -9.54 8.58 1.78
C SER A 331 -8.47 7.66 2.35
N ALA A 332 -8.58 6.35 2.07
CA ALA A 332 -7.64 5.36 2.58
C ALA A 332 -6.26 5.46 1.92
N CYS A 333 -6.18 5.78 0.63
CA CYS A 333 -4.97 5.59 -0.17
C CYS A 333 -4.35 6.88 -0.73
N THR A 334 -4.88 8.06 -0.39
CA THR A 334 -4.38 9.34 -0.90
C THR A 334 -4.39 10.44 0.17
N ARG A 335 -3.62 11.50 -0.10
CA ARG A 335 -3.57 12.74 0.68
C ARG A 335 -4.31 13.87 -0.05
N PRO A 336 -4.76 14.94 0.66
CA PRO A 336 -5.23 16.15 0.00
C PRO A 336 -4.18 16.68 -1.00
N GLY A 337 -4.63 17.04 -2.19
CA GLY A 337 -3.76 17.52 -3.27
C GLY A 337 -3.16 16.42 -4.17
N ASP A 338 -3.25 15.12 -3.80
CA ASP A 338 -2.84 14.01 -4.66
C ASP A 338 -3.69 13.96 -5.93
N VAL A 339 -3.12 13.42 -7.02
CA VAL A 339 -3.77 13.29 -8.33
C VAL A 339 -4.22 11.85 -8.56
N ILE A 340 -5.52 11.69 -8.81
CA ILE A 340 -6.18 10.39 -9.03
C ILE A 340 -6.61 10.28 -10.48
N ALA A 341 -6.45 9.12 -11.11
CA ALA A 341 -6.97 8.88 -12.45
C ALA A 341 -8.00 7.75 -12.48
N ASP A 342 -9.03 7.96 -13.29
CA ASP A 342 -9.99 6.94 -13.72
C ASP A 342 -10.05 6.93 -15.24
N PHE A 343 -9.50 5.89 -15.86
CA PHE A 343 -9.40 5.76 -17.32
C PHE A 343 -10.69 5.22 -17.97
N PHE A 344 -11.72 4.91 -17.17
CA PHE A 344 -13.03 4.47 -17.63
C PHE A 344 -14.10 5.14 -16.76
N MET A 345 -14.11 6.50 -16.75
CA MET A 345 -14.80 7.25 -15.71
C MET A 345 -16.32 7.06 -15.67
N GLY A 346 -16.96 6.67 -16.77
CA GLY A 346 -18.39 6.41 -16.84
C GLY A 346 -19.23 7.53 -16.22
N SER A 347 -19.88 7.25 -15.08
CA SER A 347 -20.66 8.22 -14.31
C SER A 347 -19.84 9.25 -13.53
N GLY A 348 -18.51 9.14 -13.53
CA GLY A 348 -17.62 10.02 -12.80
C GLY A 348 -17.62 9.85 -11.28
N ALA A 349 -18.05 8.71 -10.75
CA ALA A 349 -18.10 8.48 -9.30
C ALA A 349 -16.74 8.69 -8.63
N THR A 350 -15.66 8.20 -9.25
CA THR A 350 -14.27 8.41 -8.78
C THR A 350 -13.90 9.89 -8.79
N ILE A 351 -14.23 10.62 -9.86
CA ILE A 351 -13.91 12.04 -10.03
C ILE A 351 -14.66 12.88 -9.01
N LYS A 352 -15.97 12.62 -8.86
CA LYS A 352 -16.82 13.29 -7.86
C LYS A 352 -16.29 13.11 -6.45
N ALA A 353 -15.90 11.89 -6.11
CA ALA A 353 -15.30 11.60 -4.79
C ALA A 353 -13.94 12.29 -4.59
N ALA A 354 -13.09 12.32 -5.62
CA ALA A 354 -11.79 13.00 -5.56
C ALA A 354 -11.95 14.51 -5.30
N LEU A 355 -12.85 15.16 -6.01
CA LEU A 355 -13.16 16.58 -5.83
C LEU A 355 -13.70 16.88 -4.42
N GLN A 356 -14.66 16.08 -3.93
CA GLN A 356 -15.20 16.24 -2.57
C GLN A 356 -14.14 16.12 -1.49
N LEU A 357 -13.09 15.36 -1.73
CA LEU A 357 -11.99 15.14 -0.78
C LEU A 357 -10.80 16.10 -1.01
N GLY A 358 -10.89 17.05 -1.93
CA GLY A 358 -9.83 18.00 -2.22
C GLY A 358 -8.62 17.39 -2.94
N ARG A 359 -8.85 16.38 -3.80
CA ARG A 359 -7.84 15.77 -4.66
C ARG A 359 -7.93 16.33 -6.08
N GLY A 360 -6.81 16.27 -6.82
CA GLY A 360 -6.83 16.42 -8.26
C GLY A 360 -7.37 15.14 -8.92
N ALA A 361 -8.05 15.28 -10.06
CA ALA A 361 -8.60 14.11 -10.75
C ALA A 361 -8.42 14.18 -12.27
N ILE A 362 -8.17 13.04 -12.90
CA ILE A 362 -8.20 12.86 -14.34
C ILE A 362 -9.24 11.79 -14.66
N GLY A 363 -10.24 12.15 -15.45
CA GLY A 363 -11.27 11.22 -15.91
C GLY A 363 -11.26 11.09 -17.41
N VAL A 364 -11.18 9.86 -17.93
CA VAL A 364 -11.21 9.60 -19.37
C VAL A 364 -12.46 8.81 -19.73
N GLU A 365 -13.16 9.23 -20.78
CA GLU A 365 -14.36 8.58 -21.29
C GLU A 365 -14.35 8.55 -22.82
N LEU A 366 -14.67 7.38 -23.37
CA LEU A 366 -14.69 7.15 -24.80
C LEU A 366 -16.03 7.56 -25.44
N GLU A 367 -17.13 7.33 -24.73
CA GLU A 367 -18.49 7.61 -25.22
C GLU A 367 -18.84 9.09 -25.02
N GLU A 368 -19.08 9.84 -26.10
CA GLU A 368 -19.31 11.27 -26.08
C GLU A 368 -20.55 11.66 -25.23
N GLU A 369 -21.61 10.91 -25.36
CA GLU A 369 -22.86 11.16 -24.59
C GLU A 369 -22.58 11.04 -23.09
N ARG A 370 -21.85 10.02 -22.67
CA ARG A 370 -21.46 9.81 -21.27
C ARG A 370 -20.51 10.88 -20.78
N PHE A 371 -19.52 11.23 -21.59
CA PHE A 371 -18.60 12.32 -21.29
C PHE A 371 -19.36 13.62 -21.00
N LEU A 372 -20.24 14.04 -21.91
CA LEU A 372 -21.01 15.28 -21.75
C LEU A 372 -21.97 15.25 -20.55
N GLN A 373 -22.62 14.10 -20.30
CA GLN A 373 -23.46 13.93 -19.13
C GLN A 373 -22.64 14.08 -17.84
N THR A 374 -21.48 13.41 -17.74
CA THR A 374 -20.62 13.45 -16.56
C THR A 374 -20.04 14.83 -16.31
N VAL A 375 -19.62 15.54 -17.38
CA VAL A 375 -19.21 16.96 -17.29
C VAL A 375 -20.32 17.79 -16.66
N SER A 376 -21.56 17.72 -17.21
CA SER A 376 -22.69 18.47 -16.69
C SER A 376 -23.09 18.14 -15.25
N GLU A 377 -22.88 16.89 -14.83
CA GLU A 377 -23.15 16.48 -13.44
C GLU A 377 -22.09 17.00 -12.47
N ILE A 378 -20.82 17.04 -12.87
CA ILE A 378 -19.72 17.55 -12.05
C ILE A 378 -19.78 19.09 -11.95
N GLU A 379 -20.17 19.80 -13.01
CA GLU A 379 -20.35 21.26 -12.98
C GLU A 379 -21.44 21.73 -11.99
N LYS A 380 -22.37 20.86 -11.64
CA LYS A 380 -23.47 21.14 -10.71
C LYS A 380 -23.15 20.84 -9.24
N GLN A 381 -22.00 20.24 -8.95
CA GLN A 381 -21.54 19.97 -7.59
C GLN A 381 -20.79 21.15 -6.98
#